data_92b8fe79281cd1e1eaaf61a993c30b4f
#
_entry.id   92b8fe79281cd1e1eaaf61a993c30b4f
#
_cell.length_a   1.000
_cell.length_b   1.000
_cell.length_c   1.000
_cell.angle_alpha   90.00
_cell.angle_beta   90.00
_cell.angle_gamma   90.00
#
_symmetry.space_group_name_H-M   'P 1'
#
loop_
_entity.id
_entity.type
_entity.pdbx_description
1 polymer ?
#
loop_
_entity_poly.entity_id
_entity_poly.type
_entity_poly.pdbx_seq_one_letter_code
_entity_poly.pdbx_strand_id
1 'polypeptide(L)'
;RLDYELSVIHKMGYVDYFLIVWDFINYAKRNGIAVGPGRGSAAGAIVSYVLEITDIDPIRYNLLFERFLNPERVSMPDIDVDFCYERRPEVIDYVMRKYGKDRVVQIVTFGTLAAKGVIKDVGRVMDIPYSKTDSISKMIPNDIGMTIDKALEANNEFKALYESDPEVRTLIDTCKRLEGLPRHTSMHAAGVVIGSRPIDEFVPLSRASDGTLVTQFTMTTIEELGLLKMDFLGLRTLTVIQNAE
;
A
#
# COMPACT_ATOMS: atom_id res chain seq x y z
N ARG A 1 22.10 14.53 -19.62
CA ARG A 1 21.17 13.64 -18.91
C ARG A 1 20.11 14.45 -18.20
N LEU A 2 20.45 15.46 -17.39
CA LEU A 2 19.47 16.30 -16.68
C LEU A 2 18.45 16.93 -17.64
N ASP A 3 18.91 17.57 -18.72
CA ASP A 3 18.03 18.21 -19.71
C ASP A 3 17.11 17.18 -20.39
N TYR A 4 17.61 15.97 -20.66
CA TYR A 4 16.82 14.88 -21.21
C TYR A 4 15.71 14.45 -20.25
N GLU A 5 16.04 14.18 -18.97
CA GLU A 5 15.07 13.76 -17.96
C GLU A 5 14.01 14.87 -17.74
N LEU A 6 14.41 16.14 -17.65
CA LEU A 6 13.47 17.27 -17.54
C LEU A 6 12.53 17.34 -18.75
N SER A 7 13.06 17.13 -19.97
CA SER A 7 12.23 17.11 -21.18
C SER A 7 11.18 16.01 -21.17
N VAL A 8 11.55 14.81 -20.70
CA VAL A 8 10.64 13.66 -20.56
C VAL A 8 9.57 13.93 -19.51
N ILE A 9 9.96 14.41 -18.31
CA ILE A 9 9.04 14.76 -17.23
C ILE A 9 8.02 15.81 -17.68
N HIS A 10 8.49 16.86 -18.38
CA HIS A 10 7.62 17.90 -18.91
C HIS A 10 6.67 17.36 -19.98
N LYS A 11 7.18 16.58 -20.94
CA LYS A 11 6.38 15.97 -22.03
C LYS A 11 5.30 15.02 -21.50
N MET A 12 5.60 14.29 -20.42
CA MET A 12 4.65 13.37 -19.78
C MET A 12 3.69 14.08 -18.82
N GLY A 13 3.86 15.39 -18.54
CA GLY A 13 2.96 16.17 -17.67
C GLY A 13 3.17 15.94 -16.17
N TYR A 14 4.35 15.44 -15.73
CA TYR A 14 4.60 15.08 -14.34
C TYR A 14 5.36 16.15 -13.53
N VAL A 15 5.48 17.39 -14.05
CA VAL A 15 6.19 18.48 -13.34
C VAL A 15 5.57 18.73 -11.96
N ASP A 16 4.25 18.88 -11.90
CA ASP A 16 3.54 19.13 -10.62
C ASP A 16 3.69 17.98 -9.63
N TYR A 17 3.74 16.73 -10.13
CA TYR A 17 4.01 15.57 -9.29
C TYR A 17 5.36 15.68 -8.58
N PHE A 18 6.44 15.99 -9.32
CA PHE A 18 7.77 16.17 -8.73
C PHE A 18 7.82 17.33 -7.75
N LEU A 19 7.12 18.44 -8.04
CA LEU A 19 7.06 19.58 -7.14
C LEU A 19 6.32 19.28 -5.83
N ILE A 20 5.24 18.50 -5.88
CA ILE A 20 4.50 18.07 -4.69
C ILE A 20 5.37 17.12 -3.85
N VAL A 21 6.05 16.16 -4.49
CA VAL A 21 6.96 15.23 -3.77
C VAL A 21 8.11 15.98 -3.13
N TRP A 22 8.77 16.87 -3.87
CA TRP A 22 9.81 17.72 -3.35
C TRP A 22 9.34 18.55 -2.14
N ASP A 23 8.15 19.10 -2.22
CA ASP A 23 7.62 20.00 -1.19
C ASP A 23 7.48 19.31 0.18
N PHE A 24 6.83 18.15 0.25
CA PHE A 24 6.65 17.48 1.52
C PHE A 24 7.94 16.82 2.05
N ILE A 25 8.85 16.40 1.17
CA ILE A 25 10.18 15.92 1.57
C ILE A 25 11.00 17.08 2.15
N ASN A 26 11.01 18.21 1.47
CA ASN A 26 11.71 19.41 1.94
C ASN A 26 11.14 19.93 3.27
N TYR A 27 9.81 19.88 3.44
CA TYR A 27 9.20 20.16 4.74
C TYR A 27 9.72 19.21 5.84
N ALA A 28 9.76 17.91 5.58
CA ALA A 28 10.24 16.93 6.53
C ALA A 28 11.72 17.19 6.89
N LYS A 29 12.60 17.33 5.89
CA LYS A 29 14.03 17.59 6.10
C LYS A 29 14.26 18.89 6.89
N ARG A 30 13.57 19.98 6.58
CA ARG A 30 13.68 21.27 7.30
C ARG A 30 13.18 21.23 8.74
N ASN A 31 12.27 20.31 9.07
CA ASN A 31 11.77 20.13 10.43
C ASN A 31 12.50 19.01 11.18
N GLY A 32 13.63 18.51 10.67
CA GLY A 32 14.40 17.45 11.31
C GLY A 32 13.65 16.12 11.40
N ILE A 33 12.72 15.85 10.47
CA ILE A 33 12.07 14.55 10.34
C ILE A 33 12.93 13.71 9.40
N ALA A 34 13.43 12.58 9.88
CA ALA A 34 14.27 11.72 9.07
C ALA A 34 13.50 11.19 7.85
N VAL A 35 14.14 11.31 6.68
CA VAL A 35 13.65 10.83 5.39
C VAL A 35 14.65 9.81 4.86
N GLY A 36 14.16 8.70 4.31
CA GLY A 36 15.01 7.68 3.70
C GLY A 36 15.72 8.19 2.45
N PRO A 37 16.86 7.58 2.07
CA PRO A 37 17.69 8.05 0.94
C PRO A 37 17.04 7.86 -0.43
N GLY A 38 15.84 7.31 -0.48
CA GLY A 38 15.15 6.89 -1.69
C GLY A 38 15.26 5.38 -1.94
N ARG A 39 14.31 4.87 -2.68
CA ARG A 39 14.24 3.46 -3.04
C ARG A 39 13.53 3.25 -4.38
N GLY A 40 13.50 1.99 -4.85
CA GLY A 40 12.81 1.63 -6.09
C GLY A 40 13.42 2.30 -7.32
N SER A 41 12.60 2.53 -8.32
CA SER A 41 13.01 3.09 -9.61
C SER A 41 13.29 4.59 -9.57
N ALA A 42 12.68 5.32 -8.63
CA ALA A 42 12.84 6.78 -8.48
C ALA A 42 14.30 7.21 -8.24
N ALA A 43 15.11 6.35 -7.60
CA ALA A 43 16.54 6.57 -7.43
C ALA A 43 17.33 6.61 -8.77
N GLY A 44 16.72 6.16 -9.88
CA GLY A 44 17.32 6.24 -11.22
C GLY A 44 17.26 7.62 -11.87
N ALA A 45 16.51 8.58 -11.31
CA ALA A 45 16.36 9.94 -11.87
C ALA A 45 17.35 10.91 -11.28
N ILE A 46 18.16 11.59 -12.15
CA ILE A 46 19.05 12.67 -11.71
C ILE A 46 18.24 13.89 -11.23
N VAL A 47 17.05 14.11 -11.78
CA VAL A 47 16.12 15.16 -11.32
C VAL A 47 15.72 14.92 -9.86
N SER A 48 15.40 13.68 -9.47
CA SER A 48 15.08 13.34 -8.08
C SER A 48 16.26 13.60 -7.14
N TYR A 49 17.49 13.32 -7.58
CA TYR A 49 18.69 13.55 -6.82
C TYR A 49 18.99 15.07 -6.66
N VAL A 50 18.92 15.84 -7.73
CA VAL A 50 19.16 17.29 -7.70
C VAL A 50 18.10 18.05 -6.88
N LEU A 51 16.85 17.56 -6.87
CA LEU A 51 15.77 18.08 -6.04
C LEU A 51 15.83 17.57 -4.58
N GLU A 52 16.84 16.78 -4.22
CA GLU A 52 16.95 16.17 -2.88
C GLU A 52 15.74 15.30 -2.50
N ILE A 53 15.01 14.79 -3.49
CA ILE A 53 13.96 13.77 -3.32
C ILE A 53 14.60 12.45 -2.94
N THR A 54 15.76 12.14 -3.57
CA THR A 54 16.60 10.97 -3.24
C THR A 54 18.03 11.43 -2.95
N ASP A 55 18.73 10.68 -2.08
CA ASP A 55 20.12 10.95 -1.73
C ASP A 55 21.08 9.96 -2.44
N ILE A 56 20.60 9.23 -3.45
CA ILE A 56 21.35 8.26 -4.25
C ILE A 56 21.73 8.92 -5.59
N ASP A 57 23.04 9.06 -5.85
CA ASP A 57 23.53 9.58 -7.13
C ASP A 57 23.37 8.52 -8.24
N PRO A 58 22.44 8.73 -9.20
CA PRO A 58 22.18 7.73 -10.25
C PRO A 58 23.31 7.64 -11.29
N ILE A 59 24.21 8.64 -11.37
CA ILE A 59 25.36 8.61 -12.26
C ILE A 59 26.43 7.71 -11.66
N ARG A 60 26.74 7.89 -10.38
CA ARG A 60 27.73 7.09 -9.66
C ARG A 60 27.41 5.59 -9.69
N TYR A 61 26.13 5.23 -9.59
CA TYR A 61 25.68 3.83 -9.55
C TYR A 61 25.16 3.31 -10.89
N ASN A 62 25.31 4.05 -11.98
CA ASN A 62 24.85 3.68 -13.32
C ASN A 62 23.37 3.28 -13.37
N LEU A 63 22.52 3.99 -12.62
CA LEU A 63 21.08 3.73 -12.60
C LEU A 63 20.41 4.31 -13.85
N LEU A 64 19.40 3.59 -14.34
CA LEU A 64 18.69 3.93 -15.58
C LEU A 64 17.42 4.71 -15.26
N PHE A 65 17.26 5.90 -15.84
CA PHE A 65 16.06 6.73 -15.74
C PHE A 65 14.83 6.06 -16.37
N GLU A 66 15.02 5.33 -17.46
CA GLU A 66 13.96 4.66 -18.22
C GLU A 66 13.27 3.53 -17.43
N ARG A 67 13.88 3.07 -16.34
CA ARG A 67 13.22 2.17 -15.38
C ARG A 67 12.20 2.89 -14.50
N PHE A 68 12.37 4.18 -14.32
CA PHE A 68 11.47 5.03 -13.54
C PHE A 68 10.40 5.67 -14.43
N LEU A 69 10.82 6.37 -15.49
CA LEU A 69 9.92 6.97 -16.46
C LEU A 69 10.33 6.58 -17.88
N ASN A 70 9.39 5.99 -18.61
CA ASN A 70 9.57 5.64 -20.00
C ASN A 70 8.39 6.18 -20.81
N PRO A 71 8.62 7.08 -21.80
CA PRO A 71 7.56 7.62 -22.65
C PRO A 71 6.75 6.58 -23.44
N GLU A 72 7.36 5.40 -23.69
CA GLU A 72 6.70 4.29 -24.37
C GLU A 72 5.77 3.49 -23.46
N ARG A 73 5.95 3.61 -22.14
CA ARG A 73 5.13 2.97 -21.12
C ARG A 73 4.32 4.03 -20.36
N VAL A 74 3.05 4.14 -20.70
CA VAL A 74 2.12 5.06 -20.01
C VAL A 74 1.80 4.47 -18.63
N SER A 75 2.63 4.81 -17.64
CA SER A 75 2.36 4.53 -16.22
C SER A 75 2.68 5.78 -15.42
N MET A 76 1.87 6.07 -14.39
CA MET A 76 2.18 7.17 -13.48
C MET A 76 3.49 6.88 -12.74
N PRO A 77 4.32 7.92 -12.49
CA PRO A 77 5.49 7.78 -11.64
C PRO A 77 5.06 7.40 -10.22
N ASP A 78 5.83 6.54 -9.57
CA ASP A 78 5.61 6.12 -8.20
C ASP A 78 6.89 6.36 -7.39
N ILE A 79 6.89 7.42 -6.57
CA ILE A 79 7.99 7.77 -5.68
C ILE A 79 7.58 7.39 -4.25
N ASP A 80 8.05 6.24 -3.82
CA ASP A 80 7.93 5.79 -2.44
C ASP A 80 8.85 6.58 -1.52
N VAL A 81 8.30 7.19 -0.47
CA VAL A 81 9.08 7.96 0.49
C VAL A 81 8.97 7.35 1.88
N ASP A 82 10.13 6.99 2.43
CA ASP A 82 10.24 6.49 3.79
C ASP A 82 10.48 7.64 4.77
N PHE A 83 9.60 7.76 5.78
CA PHE A 83 9.71 8.74 6.87
C PHE A 83 9.97 8.05 8.21
N CYS A 84 10.54 8.78 9.16
CA CYS A 84 10.53 8.40 10.57
C CYS A 84 9.11 7.96 10.97
N TYR A 85 8.98 6.73 11.48
CA TYR A 85 7.68 6.13 11.83
C TYR A 85 6.87 6.98 12.80
N GLU A 86 7.53 7.56 13.81
CA GLU A 86 6.89 8.34 14.87
C GLU A 86 6.41 9.71 14.38
N ARG A 87 7.18 10.35 13.48
CA ARG A 87 6.90 11.72 13.02
C ARG A 87 6.25 11.81 11.64
N ARG A 88 6.02 10.67 10.97
CA ARG A 88 5.28 10.61 9.69
C ARG A 88 3.92 11.34 9.73
N PRO A 89 3.10 11.25 10.81
CA PRO A 89 1.82 11.96 10.88
C PRO A 89 1.98 13.48 10.72
N GLU A 90 3.08 14.09 11.18
CA GLU A 90 3.34 15.52 11.03
C GLU A 90 3.45 15.94 9.56
N VAL A 91 4.04 15.07 8.72
CA VAL A 91 4.16 15.31 7.26
C VAL A 91 2.79 15.23 6.59
N ILE A 92 1.97 14.23 6.95
CA ILE A 92 0.60 14.10 6.45
C ILE A 92 -0.23 15.33 6.85
N ASP A 93 -0.15 15.77 8.09
CA ASP A 93 -0.83 16.97 8.58
C ASP A 93 -0.37 18.23 7.83
N TYR A 94 0.91 18.35 7.50
CA TYR A 94 1.41 19.44 6.67
C TYR A 94 0.76 19.43 5.29
N VAL A 95 0.73 18.28 4.63
CA VAL A 95 0.12 18.11 3.29
C VAL A 95 -1.37 18.48 3.34
N MET A 96 -2.10 18.00 4.35
CA MET A 96 -3.52 18.32 4.55
C MET A 96 -3.75 19.83 4.79
N ARG A 97 -2.86 20.50 5.54
CA ARG A 97 -2.97 21.95 5.76
C ARG A 97 -2.63 22.76 4.52
N LYS A 98 -1.65 22.30 3.74
CA LYS A 98 -1.15 23.03 2.57
C LYS A 98 -2.09 22.89 1.37
N TYR A 99 -2.53 21.69 1.08
CA TYR A 99 -3.31 21.38 -0.13
C TYR A 99 -4.83 21.41 0.11
N GLY A 100 -5.27 21.40 1.36
CA GLY A 100 -6.67 21.41 1.76
C GLY A 100 -7.14 20.08 2.35
N LYS A 101 -7.87 20.13 3.47
CA LYS A 101 -8.40 18.92 4.14
C LYS A 101 -9.46 18.18 3.34
N ASP A 102 -10.10 18.84 2.40
CA ASP A 102 -11.07 18.31 1.46
C ASP A 102 -10.42 17.70 0.21
N ARG A 103 -9.15 18.02 -0.04
CA ARG A 103 -8.37 17.58 -1.21
C ARG A 103 -7.32 16.53 -0.89
N VAL A 104 -7.13 16.21 0.37
CA VAL A 104 -6.14 15.23 0.84
C VAL A 104 -6.86 14.19 1.69
N VAL A 105 -6.94 12.96 1.19
CA VAL A 105 -7.70 11.87 1.82
C VAL A 105 -6.89 10.59 1.81
N GLN A 106 -6.99 9.80 2.88
CA GLN A 106 -6.34 8.50 2.95
C GLN A 106 -7.07 7.46 2.11
N ILE A 107 -6.33 6.48 1.61
CA ILE A 107 -6.87 5.41 0.78
C ILE A 107 -7.42 4.29 1.68
N VAL A 108 -8.58 3.72 1.30
CA VAL A 108 -9.13 2.53 1.95
C VAL A 108 -8.38 1.27 1.51
N THR A 109 -8.30 0.31 2.41
CA THR A 109 -7.98 -1.09 2.09
C THR A 109 -9.10 -2.00 2.53
N PHE A 110 -9.32 -3.08 1.79
CA PHE A 110 -10.28 -4.12 2.16
C PHE A 110 -9.52 -5.34 2.65
N GLY A 111 -9.71 -5.69 3.91
CA GLY A 111 -9.30 -6.98 4.44
C GLY A 111 -10.23 -8.06 3.91
N THR A 112 -9.67 -9.13 3.33
CA THR A 112 -10.43 -10.26 2.80
C THR A 112 -10.44 -11.43 3.76
N LEU A 113 -11.42 -12.32 3.58
CA LEU A 113 -11.47 -13.62 4.26
C LEU A 113 -10.35 -14.51 3.71
N ALA A 114 -9.22 -14.56 4.40
CA ALA A 114 -8.11 -15.46 4.04
C ALA A 114 -8.38 -16.89 4.53
N ALA A 115 -7.75 -17.88 3.89
CA ALA A 115 -7.97 -19.32 4.12
C ALA A 115 -8.07 -19.74 5.60
N LYS A 116 -7.13 -19.33 6.45
CA LYS A 116 -7.16 -19.67 7.89
C LYS A 116 -8.27 -18.95 8.66
N GLY A 117 -8.53 -17.70 8.29
CA GLY A 117 -9.54 -16.87 8.95
C GLY A 117 -10.95 -17.32 8.62
N VAL A 118 -11.23 -17.62 7.36
CA VAL A 118 -12.56 -18.03 6.92
C VAL A 118 -13.01 -19.33 7.58
N ILE A 119 -12.10 -20.29 7.81
CA ILE A 119 -12.42 -21.54 8.52
C ILE A 119 -12.90 -21.27 9.94
N LYS A 120 -12.25 -20.37 10.67
CA LYS A 120 -12.66 -20.01 12.02
C LYS A 120 -13.97 -19.23 12.06
N ASP A 121 -14.16 -18.32 11.10
CA ASP A 121 -15.40 -17.52 11.04
C ASP A 121 -16.61 -18.36 10.63
N VAL A 122 -16.49 -19.20 9.60
CA VAL A 122 -17.57 -20.10 9.15
C VAL A 122 -17.84 -21.17 10.21
N GLY A 123 -16.79 -21.77 10.79
CA GLY A 123 -16.94 -22.74 11.86
C GLY A 123 -17.71 -22.21 13.07
N ARG A 124 -17.47 -20.95 13.44
CA ARG A 124 -18.22 -20.27 14.51
C ARG A 124 -19.71 -20.10 14.14
N VAL A 125 -20.02 -19.78 12.88
CA VAL A 125 -21.41 -19.62 12.41
C VAL A 125 -22.12 -20.97 12.31
N MET A 126 -21.38 -22.04 12.03
CA MET A 126 -21.89 -23.42 11.97
C MET A 126 -21.89 -24.12 13.33
N ASP A 127 -21.63 -23.40 14.45
CA ASP A 127 -21.53 -23.93 15.82
C ASP A 127 -20.51 -25.06 15.97
N ILE A 128 -19.50 -25.15 15.11
CA ILE A 128 -18.40 -26.12 15.22
C ILE A 128 -17.45 -25.69 16.34
N PRO A 129 -17.06 -26.58 17.26
CA PRO A 129 -16.16 -26.25 18.36
C PRO A 129 -14.87 -25.59 17.88
N TYR A 130 -14.44 -24.49 18.57
CA TYR A 130 -13.23 -23.73 18.21
C TYR A 130 -11.98 -24.62 18.13
N SER A 131 -11.84 -25.61 19.01
CA SER A 131 -10.73 -26.56 18.99
C SER A 131 -10.62 -27.31 17.66
N LYS A 132 -11.78 -27.73 17.09
CA LYS A 132 -11.83 -28.44 15.80
C LYS A 132 -11.46 -27.48 14.65
N THR A 133 -12.03 -26.28 14.61
CA THR A 133 -11.74 -25.30 13.57
C THR A 133 -10.30 -24.77 13.64
N ASP A 134 -9.73 -24.63 14.85
CA ASP A 134 -8.34 -24.23 15.04
C ASP A 134 -7.37 -25.32 14.56
N SER A 135 -7.66 -26.60 14.87
CA SER A 135 -6.87 -27.74 14.36
C SER A 135 -6.87 -27.76 12.82
N ILE A 136 -8.04 -27.62 12.20
CA ILE A 136 -8.18 -27.58 10.73
C ILE A 136 -7.40 -26.38 10.15
N SER A 137 -7.54 -25.21 10.75
CA SER A 137 -6.86 -23.99 10.26
C SER A 137 -5.34 -24.10 10.35
N LYS A 138 -4.79 -24.87 11.31
CA LYS A 138 -3.35 -25.14 11.44
C LYS A 138 -2.80 -26.06 10.36
N MET A 139 -3.63 -26.85 9.71
CA MET A 139 -3.22 -27.69 8.58
C MET A 139 -2.93 -26.88 7.31
N ILE A 140 -3.39 -25.62 7.24
CA ILE A 140 -3.11 -24.71 6.12
C ILE A 140 -1.69 -24.13 6.29
N PRO A 141 -0.81 -24.24 5.27
CA PRO A 141 0.52 -23.62 5.29
C PRO A 141 0.48 -22.09 5.47
N ASN A 142 1.59 -21.50 5.92
CA ASN A 142 1.70 -20.04 6.13
C ASN A 142 2.24 -19.27 4.92
N ASP A 143 2.22 -19.87 3.74
CA ASP A 143 2.77 -19.26 2.55
C ASP A 143 1.91 -18.08 2.07
N ILE A 144 2.56 -17.08 1.50
CA ILE A 144 1.87 -15.90 0.96
C ILE A 144 1.01 -16.32 -0.24
N GLY A 145 -0.26 -15.91 -0.23
CA GLY A 145 -1.21 -16.28 -1.30
C GLY A 145 -1.70 -17.73 -1.23
N MET A 146 -1.58 -18.37 -0.06
CA MET A 146 -2.16 -19.68 0.22
C MET A 146 -3.68 -19.60 0.19
N THR A 147 -4.31 -20.47 -0.60
CA THR A 147 -5.77 -20.67 -0.65
C THR A 147 -6.14 -22.03 -0.09
N ILE A 148 -7.43 -22.25 0.19
CA ILE A 148 -7.93 -23.53 0.66
C ILE A 148 -7.65 -24.62 -0.37
N ASP A 149 -7.85 -24.36 -1.67
CA ASP A 149 -7.58 -25.35 -2.71
C ASP A 149 -6.09 -25.71 -2.79
N LYS A 150 -5.19 -24.72 -2.77
CA LYS A 150 -3.74 -24.98 -2.69
C LYS A 150 -3.35 -25.75 -1.44
N ALA A 151 -4.00 -25.48 -0.31
CA ALA A 151 -3.73 -26.19 0.94
C ALA A 151 -4.17 -27.66 0.88
N LEU A 152 -5.30 -27.96 0.23
CA LEU A 152 -5.74 -29.34 -0.01
C LEU A 152 -4.80 -30.12 -0.93
N GLU A 153 -4.16 -29.44 -1.89
CA GLU A 153 -3.14 -30.05 -2.76
C GLU A 153 -1.82 -30.27 -2.03
N ALA A 154 -1.42 -29.32 -1.17
CA ALA A 154 -0.12 -29.34 -0.50
C ALA A 154 -0.08 -30.23 0.76
N ASN A 155 -1.22 -30.46 1.42
CA ASN A 155 -1.32 -31.21 2.68
C ASN A 155 -2.24 -32.42 2.56
N ASN A 156 -1.64 -33.63 2.48
CA ASN A 156 -2.36 -34.89 2.36
C ASN A 156 -3.26 -35.20 3.57
N GLU A 157 -2.87 -34.78 4.79
CA GLU A 157 -3.66 -34.99 5.99
C GLU A 157 -4.95 -34.14 5.95
N PHE A 158 -4.81 -32.88 5.53
CA PHE A 158 -5.95 -31.97 5.33
C PHE A 158 -6.90 -32.50 4.25
N LYS A 159 -6.37 -33.01 3.14
CA LYS A 159 -7.15 -33.64 2.08
C LYS A 159 -7.89 -34.89 2.56
N ALA A 160 -7.22 -35.77 3.29
CA ALA A 160 -7.82 -36.98 3.83
C ALA A 160 -8.96 -36.67 4.82
N LEU A 161 -8.76 -35.62 5.66
CA LEU A 161 -9.79 -35.16 6.60
C LEU A 161 -11.01 -34.58 5.84
N TYR A 162 -10.79 -33.79 4.80
CA TYR A 162 -11.84 -33.26 3.94
C TYR A 162 -12.63 -34.35 3.23
N GLU A 163 -11.98 -35.45 2.81
CA GLU A 163 -12.62 -36.56 2.12
C GLU A 163 -13.40 -37.50 3.07
N SER A 164 -12.93 -37.65 4.32
CA SER A 164 -13.48 -38.64 5.27
C SER A 164 -14.55 -38.09 6.21
N ASP A 165 -14.52 -36.79 6.57
CA ASP A 165 -15.44 -36.16 7.52
C ASP A 165 -16.50 -35.30 6.79
N PRO A 166 -17.78 -35.67 6.74
CA PRO A 166 -18.82 -34.88 6.06
C PRO A 166 -19.03 -33.48 6.65
N GLU A 167 -18.84 -33.29 7.98
CA GLU A 167 -18.94 -31.97 8.60
C GLU A 167 -17.80 -31.07 8.16
N VAL A 168 -16.57 -31.60 8.11
CA VAL A 168 -15.39 -30.88 7.60
C VAL A 168 -15.55 -30.56 6.12
N ARG A 169 -16.07 -31.48 5.33
CA ARG A 169 -16.35 -31.20 3.90
C ARG A 169 -17.32 -30.06 3.75
N THR A 170 -18.43 -30.04 4.46
CA THR A 170 -19.41 -28.94 4.40
C THR A 170 -18.83 -27.63 4.86
N LEU A 171 -18.02 -27.64 5.93
CA LEU A 171 -17.27 -26.45 6.38
C LEU A 171 -16.35 -25.91 5.28
N ILE A 172 -15.51 -26.75 4.72
CA ILE A 172 -14.50 -26.34 3.72
C ILE A 172 -15.15 -25.89 2.41
N ASP A 173 -16.19 -26.57 1.94
CA ASP A 173 -16.93 -26.17 0.73
C ASP A 173 -17.61 -24.80 0.91
N THR A 174 -18.13 -24.52 2.10
CA THR A 174 -18.66 -23.19 2.45
C THR A 174 -17.53 -22.15 2.50
N CYS A 175 -16.39 -22.48 3.10
CA CYS A 175 -15.23 -21.60 3.18
C CYS A 175 -14.68 -21.26 1.79
N LYS A 176 -14.59 -22.21 0.86
CA LYS A 176 -14.15 -21.94 -0.54
C LYS A 176 -15.02 -20.91 -1.26
N ARG A 177 -16.30 -20.88 -0.97
CA ARG A 177 -17.24 -19.90 -1.56
C ARG A 177 -17.10 -18.50 -0.97
N LEU A 178 -16.57 -18.38 0.24
CA LEU A 178 -16.43 -17.12 0.98
C LEU A 178 -14.99 -16.59 0.97
N GLU A 179 -14.00 -17.45 0.69
CA GLU A 179 -12.60 -17.08 0.61
C GLU A 179 -12.39 -15.96 -0.40
N GLY A 180 -11.61 -14.95 -0.02
CA GLY A 180 -11.33 -13.79 -0.85
C GLY A 180 -12.40 -12.68 -0.81
N LEU A 181 -13.59 -12.92 -0.27
CA LEU A 181 -14.59 -11.88 -0.13
C LEU A 181 -14.15 -10.80 0.88
N PRO A 182 -14.50 -9.52 0.66
CA PRO A 182 -14.23 -8.45 1.62
C PRO A 182 -14.89 -8.74 2.98
N ARG A 183 -14.12 -8.54 4.06
CA ARG A 183 -14.59 -8.75 5.43
C ARG A 183 -14.71 -7.45 6.21
N HIS A 184 -13.72 -6.61 6.13
CA HIS A 184 -13.68 -5.32 6.81
C HIS A 184 -12.88 -4.30 6.01
N THR A 185 -13.12 -3.03 6.28
CA THR A 185 -12.36 -1.92 5.74
C THR A 185 -11.28 -1.48 6.74
N SER A 186 -10.13 -1.09 6.22
CA SER A 186 -9.04 -0.47 6.97
C SER A 186 -8.49 0.72 6.17
N MET A 187 -7.63 1.50 6.79
CA MET A 187 -6.87 2.53 6.08
C MET A 187 -5.60 1.93 5.48
N HIS A 188 -5.23 2.37 4.30
CA HIS A 188 -3.94 2.03 3.72
C HIS A 188 -2.80 2.57 4.61
N ALA A 189 -1.78 1.75 4.84
CA ALA A 189 -0.70 2.11 5.76
C ALA A 189 0.09 3.35 5.34
N ALA A 190 0.13 3.65 4.04
CA ALA A 190 0.98 4.69 3.45
C ALA A 190 0.23 5.62 2.48
N GLY A 191 -0.76 5.11 1.74
CA GLY A 191 -1.36 5.79 0.60
C GLY A 191 -2.26 6.97 0.99
N VAL A 192 -1.97 8.11 0.38
CA VAL A 192 -2.75 9.34 0.48
C VAL A 192 -3.03 9.85 -0.93
N VAL A 193 -4.26 10.26 -1.18
CA VAL A 193 -4.66 10.90 -2.46
C VAL A 193 -4.61 12.40 -2.28
N ILE A 194 -4.07 13.10 -3.29
CA ILE A 194 -4.08 14.55 -3.38
C ILE A 194 -4.83 14.94 -4.66
N GLY A 195 -5.92 15.69 -4.52
CA GLY A 195 -6.74 16.16 -5.63
C GLY A 195 -6.53 17.64 -5.94
N SER A 196 -6.72 18.01 -7.21
CA SER A 196 -6.78 19.41 -7.64
C SER A 196 -8.06 20.12 -7.19
N ARG A 197 -9.11 19.35 -6.88
CA ARG A 197 -10.41 19.77 -6.35
C ARG A 197 -10.80 18.87 -5.16
N PRO A 198 -11.87 19.15 -4.42
CA PRO A 198 -12.36 18.26 -3.37
C PRO A 198 -12.48 16.81 -3.84
N ILE A 199 -12.00 15.86 -3.03
CA ILE A 199 -11.91 14.44 -3.43
C ILE A 199 -13.30 13.82 -3.62
N ASP A 200 -14.33 14.29 -2.93
CA ASP A 200 -15.71 13.84 -3.09
C ASP A 200 -16.34 14.17 -4.45
N GLU A 201 -15.73 15.08 -5.21
CA GLU A 201 -16.10 15.30 -6.63
C GLU A 201 -15.62 14.18 -7.57
N PHE A 202 -14.62 13.38 -7.12
CA PHE A 202 -14.03 12.32 -7.94
C PHE A 202 -14.45 10.93 -7.47
N VAL A 203 -14.45 10.70 -6.15
CA VAL A 203 -14.71 9.39 -5.54
C VAL A 203 -15.54 9.52 -4.27
N PRO A 204 -16.43 8.56 -3.99
CA PRO A 204 -17.18 8.56 -2.74
C PRO A 204 -16.23 8.39 -1.55
N LEU A 205 -16.55 9.07 -0.45
CA LEU A 205 -15.80 9.03 0.79
C LEU A 205 -16.56 8.30 1.89
N SER A 206 -15.83 7.74 2.85
CA SER A 206 -16.36 7.18 4.09
C SER A 206 -15.52 7.62 5.29
N ARG A 207 -15.98 7.26 6.50
CA ARG A 207 -15.20 7.47 7.71
C ARG A 207 -14.70 6.14 8.25
N ALA A 208 -13.41 6.10 8.55
CA ALA A 208 -12.82 5.00 9.30
C ALA A 208 -13.31 5.01 10.77
N SER A 209 -12.99 3.97 11.52
CA SER A 209 -13.40 3.82 12.93
C SER A 209 -12.93 4.93 13.86
N ASP A 210 -11.82 5.58 13.52
CA ASP A 210 -11.24 6.73 14.24
C ASP A 210 -11.79 8.10 13.76
N GLY A 211 -12.77 8.10 12.82
CA GLY A 211 -13.37 9.29 12.24
C GLY A 211 -12.61 9.90 11.05
N THR A 212 -11.45 9.38 10.69
CA THR A 212 -10.66 9.85 9.55
C THR A 212 -11.40 9.62 8.22
N LEU A 213 -11.36 10.60 7.32
CA LEU A 213 -11.91 10.45 5.98
C LEU A 213 -11.01 9.52 5.14
N VAL A 214 -11.66 8.56 4.48
CA VAL A 214 -11.02 7.62 3.58
C VAL A 214 -11.82 7.50 2.28
N THR A 215 -11.15 7.18 1.19
CA THR A 215 -11.83 6.85 -0.08
C THR A 215 -12.63 5.56 0.08
N GLN A 216 -13.69 5.36 -0.73
CA GLN A 216 -14.38 4.07 -0.81
C GLN A 216 -13.81 3.16 -1.91
N PHE A 217 -12.91 3.68 -2.74
CA PHE A 217 -12.23 2.94 -3.79
C PHE A 217 -10.80 2.57 -3.36
N THR A 218 -10.35 1.40 -3.83
CA THR A 218 -8.99 0.92 -3.61
C THR A 218 -7.98 1.73 -4.40
N MET A 219 -6.71 1.57 -4.03
CA MET A 219 -5.58 2.23 -4.68
C MET A 219 -5.57 2.06 -6.21
N THR A 220 -5.80 0.86 -6.71
CA THR A 220 -5.82 0.57 -8.16
C THR A 220 -6.90 1.38 -8.89
N THR A 221 -8.12 1.40 -8.33
CA THR A 221 -9.23 2.17 -8.93
C THR A 221 -8.96 3.68 -8.90
N ILE A 222 -8.31 4.18 -7.85
CA ILE A 222 -7.92 5.59 -7.73
C ILE A 222 -6.91 5.98 -8.81
N GLU A 223 -5.93 5.13 -9.08
CA GLU A 223 -4.94 5.32 -10.14
C GLU A 223 -5.59 5.28 -11.54
N GLU A 224 -6.53 4.36 -11.78
CA GLU A 224 -7.31 4.28 -13.02
C GLU A 224 -8.14 5.54 -13.28
N LEU A 225 -8.61 6.21 -12.22
CA LEU A 225 -9.32 7.49 -12.29
C LEU A 225 -8.39 8.68 -12.51
N GLY A 226 -7.07 8.47 -12.55
CA GLY A 226 -6.08 9.52 -12.77
C GLY A 226 -5.83 10.42 -11.55
N LEU A 227 -6.24 9.99 -10.36
CA LEU A 227 -5.97 10.72 -9.12
C LEU A 227 -4.53 10.47 -8.65
N LEU A 228 -3.91 11.52 -8.11
CA LEU A 228 -2.53 11.47 -7.66
C LEU A 228 -2.40 10.75 -6.32
N LYS A 229 -1.78 9.58 -6.35
CA LYS A 229 -1.42 8.81 -5.15
C LYS A 229 -0.02 9.19 -4.69
N MET A 230 0.15 9.34 -3.38
CA MET A 230 1.42 9.53 -2.71
C MET A 230 1.59 8.50 -1.60
N ASP A 231 2.74 7.83 -1.56
CA ASP A 231 3.03 6.83 -0.54
C ASP A 231 3.96 7.39 0.55
N PHE A 232 3.36 7.68 1.70
CA PHE A 232 4.06 8.10 2.92
C PHE A 232 4.34 6.88 3.79
N LEU A 233 5.50 6.25 3.63
CA LEU A 233 5.85 5.04 4.36
C LEU A 233 6.47 5.38 5.72
N GLY A 234 6.08 4.65 6.75
CA GLY A 234 6.69 4.78 8.08
C GLY A 234 7.71 3.68 8.31
N LEU A 235 9.00 4.03 8.35
CA LEU A 235 10.09 3.07 8.55
C LEU A 235 10.67 3.15 9.96
N ARG A 236 10.44 2.10 10.77
CA ARG A 236 10.93 2.03 12.15
C ARG A 236 12.45 2.04 12.24
N THR A 237 13.15 1.37 11.33
CA THR A 237 14.61 1.35 11.29
C THR A 237 15.18 2.76 11.12
N LEU A 238 14.55 3.61 10.33
CA LEU A 238 14.96 5.00 10.16
C LEU A 238 14.85 5.79 11.48
N THR A 239 13.77 5.56 12.24
CA THR A 239 13.60 6.14 13.59
C THR A 239 14.69 5.68 14.55
N VAL A 240 15.05 4.39 14.52
CA VAL A 240 16.12 3.83 15.37
C VAL A 240 17.47 4.46 15.05
N ILE A 241 17.79 4.62 13.77
CA ILE A 241 19.03 5.28 13.33
C ILE A 241 19.06 6.72 13.83
N GLN A 242 18.00 7.48 13.59
CA GLN A 242 17.89 8.89 14.02
C GLN A 242 18.04 9.04 15.55
N ASN A 243 17.51 8.12 16.33
CA ASN A 243 17.61 8.18 17.79
C ASN A 243 18.99 7.74 18.32
N ALA A 244 19.81 7.10 17.49
CA ALA A 244 21.15 6.64 17.86
C ALA A 244 22.25 7.64 17.52
N GLU A 245 21.99 8.58 16.63
CA GLU A 245 22.86 9.71 16.25
C GLU A 245 22.75 10.88 17.23
#